data_a91b8efa6612d53246b4bf020b604a6d
#
_entry.id   a91b8efa6612d53246b4bf020b604a6d
#
_cell.length_a   1.000
_cell.length_b   1.000
_cell.length_c   1.000
_cell.angle_alpha   90.00
_cell.angle_beta   90.00
_cell.angle_gamma   90.00
#
_symmetry.space_group_name_H-M   'P 1'
#
loop_
_entity.id
_entity.type
_entity.pdbx_description
1 polymer ?
#
loop_
_entity_poly.entity_id
_entity_poly.type
_entity_poly.pdbx_seq_one_letter_code
_entity_poly.pdbx_strand_id
1 'polypeptide(L)'
;FDAGIAADPQGAFGTQRLMLSAMTAGADGRDAMQIAEEQERLGATISVGASLDRTTVSLYALTPNLAPSLDLLADVILHPTFDAKELERVRAGMLTAIAQERTDPRGLARRAFFPALYGPDHPYGVGSSGTGDPAVVAALSRDALAAFHRKWLRADTAEIFAVGDVPLAALTAQLEARFGAWPMTRDLPGTKDFSPAAPPARPRIILVDRPQSPQSMIYGGMVLKGKGSDDLLDLVAANDILGGNFLARINMDLRESKGWSYGARSSVAGGRGP
;
A
#
# COMPACT_ATOMS: atom_id res chain seq x y z
N PHE A 1 -6.93 3.51 -8.24
CA PHE A 1 -6.50 2.55 -9.27
C PHE A 1 -6.57 1.13 -8.75
N ASP A 2 -6.95 0.21 -9.62
CA ASP A 2 -6.96 -1.22 -9.31
C ASP A 2 -5.54 -1.83 -9.44
N ALA A 3 -4.63 -1.36 -8.60
CA ALA A 3 -3.28 -1.85 -8.47
C ALA A 3 -3.06 -2.40 -7.05
N GLY A 4 -2.28 -1.74 -6.22
CA GLY A 4 -1.97 -2.17 -4.87
C GLY A 4 -0.76 -3.11 -4.83
N ILE A 5 -0.42 -3.57 -3.63
CA ILE A 5 0.74 -4.45 -3.41
C ILE A 5 0.57 -5.78 -4.16
N ALA A 6 -0.66 -6.26 -4.28
CA ALA A 6 -0.98 -7.49 -5.02
C ALA A 6 -0.76 -7.39 -6.54
N ALA A 7 -0.48 -6.20 -7.06
CA ALA A 7 -0.14 -6.00 -8.46
C ALA A 7 1.34 -6.25 -8.77
N ASP A 8 2.18 -6.41 -7.76
CA ASP A 8 3.59 -6.72 -7.95
C ASP A 8 3.75 -8.00 -8.77
N PRO A 9 4.64 -8.03 -9.76
CA PRO A 9 4.91 -9.25 -10.48
C PRO A 9 5.46 -10.32 -9.54
N GLN A 10 5.13 -11.58 -9.80
CA GLN A 10 5.68 -12.70 -9.06
C GLN A 10 7.22 -12.66 -9.10
N GLY A 11 7.86 -12.81 -7.96
CA GLY A 11 9.30 -12.68 -7.81
C GLY A 11 9.86 -11.25 -7.87
N ALA A 12 8.99 -10.23 -8.04
CA ALA A 12 9.40 -8.81 -8.09
C ALA A 12 8.65 -7.97 -7.04
N PHE A 13 8.44 -8.53 -5.85
CA PHE A 13 7.76 -7.86 -4.75
C PHE A 13 8.54 -6.63 -4.26
N GLY A 14 7.82 -5.51 -4.13
CA GLY A 14 8.35 -4.19 -3.80
C GLY A 14 8.36 -3.23 -4.99
N THR A 15 8.04 -3.71 -6.20
CA THR A 15 7.96 -2.90 -7.42
C THR A 15 6.98 -1.75 -7.26
N GLN A 16 5.77 -2.05 -6.82
CA GLN A 16 4.71 -1.06 -6.68
C GLN A 16 5.08 0.05 -5.68
N ARG A 17 5.64 -0.32 -4.55
CA ARG A 17 6.05 0.64 -3.54
C ARG A 17 7.20 1.54 -4.01
N LEU A 18 8.21 0.96 -4.65
CA LEU A 18 9.32 1.74 -5.21
C LEU A 18 8.84 2.66 -6.33
N MET A 19 7.94 2.16 -7.20
CA MET A 19 7.35 2.94 -8.28
C MET A 19 6.61 4.17 -7.73
N LEU A 20 5.75 4.01 -6.72
CA LEU A 20 5.03 5.14 -6.11
C LEU A 20 5.99 6.18 -5.49
N SER A 21 7.02 5.72 -4.78
CA SER A 21 8.02 6.63 -4.20
C SER A 21 8.79 7.38 -5.27
N ALA A 22 9.12 6.73 -6.38
CA ALA A 22 9.83 7.36 -7.49
C ALA A 22 8.93 8.28 -8.33
N MET A 23 7.64 7.97 -8.45
CA MET A 23 6.65 8.79 -9.15
C MET A 23 6.51 10.19 -8.54
N THR A 24 6.55 10.29 -7.22
CA THR A 24 6.47 11.57 -6.51
C THR A 24 7.82 12.29 -6.35
N ALA A 25 8.89 11.67 -6.79
CA ALA A 25 10.25 12.24 -6.68
C ALA A 25 10.68 13.02 -7.94
N GLY A 26 9.83 13.10 -8.97
CA GLY A 26 10.09 13.92 -10.14
C GLY A 26 8.97 13.79 -11.19
N ALA A 27 8.49 14.90 -11.72
CA ALA A 27 7.41 14.95 -12.68
C ALA A 27 7.49 16.20 -13.58
N ASP A 28 7.26 16.04 -14.87
CA ASP A 28 7.21 17.13 -15.87
C ASP A 28 8.38 18.13 -15.77
N GLY A 29 9.60 17.59 -15.67
CA GLY A 29 10.82 18.41 -15.56
C GLY A 29 11.10 19.01 -14.18
N ARG A 30 10.21 18.82 -13.19
CA ARG A 30 10.43 19.18 -11.77
C ARG A 30 11.10 18.04 -11.03
N ASP A 31 12.05 18.38 -10.17
CA ASP A 31 12.61 17.45 -9.19
C ASP A 31 11.77 17.38 -7.90
N ALA A 32 12.17 16.52 -6.97
CA ALA A 32 11.45 16.32 -5.72
C ALA A 32 11.35 17.60 -4.86
N MET A 33 12.38 18.44 -4.88
CA MET A 33 12.39 19.71 -4.14
C MET A 33 11.41 20.69 -4.74
N GLN A 34 11.43 20.85 -6.05
CA GLN A 34 10.52 21.75 -6.78
C GLN A 34 9.05 21.31 -6.63
N ILE A 35 8.77 20.00 -6.61
CA ILE A 35 7.43 19.48 -6.32
C ILE A 35 7.01 19.84 -4.89
N ALA A 36 7.90 19.70 -3.91
CA ALA A 36 7.62 20.05 -2.53
C ALA A 36 7.40 21.57 -2.35
N GLU A 37 8.26 22.40 -2.92
CA GLU A 37 8.10 23.86 -2.92
C GLU A 37 6.78 24.31 -3.54
N GLU A 38 6.38 23.68 -4.64
CA GLU A 38 5.12 24.00 -5.30
C GLU A 38 3.91 23.60 -4.44
N GLN A 39 3.96 22.44 -3.78
CA GLN A 39 2.93 22.02 -2.82
C GLN A 39 2.80 23.05 -1.68
N GLU A 40 3.92 23.47 -1.09
CA GLU A 40 3.93 24.49 -0.02
C GLU A 40 3.36 25.84 -0.52
N ARG A 41 3.78 26.29 -1.69
CA ARG A 41 3.30 27.53 -2.31
C ARG A 41 1.78 27.51 -2.53
N LEU A 42 1.24 26.37 -2.91
CA LEU A 42 -0.20 26.19 -3.19
C LEU A 42 -1.02 25.89 -1.91
N GLY A 43 -0.38 25.58 -0.80
CA GLY A 43 -1.05 25.01 0.38
C GLY A 43 -1.71 23.67 0.05
N ALA A 44 -1.08 22.89 -0.80
CA ALA A 44 -1.57 21.62 -1.29
C ALA A 44 -0.71 20.46 -0.77
N THR A 45 -1.29 19.27 -0.72
CA THR A 45 -0.56 18.05 -0.39
C THR A 45 -0.95 16.94 -1.35
N ILE A 46 0.04 16.39 -2.06
CA ILE A 46 -0.10 15.18 -2.86
C ILE A 46 0.48 14.03 -2.06
N SER A 47 -0.31 12.99 -1.87
CA SER A 47 0.13 11.77 -1.19
C SER A 47 -0.19 10.54 -2.03
N VAL A 48 0.67 9.53 -1.93
CA VAL A 48 0.53 8.25 -2.62
C VAL A 48 0.55 7.12 -1.61
N GLY A 49 -0.26 6.12 -1.83
CA GLY A 49 -0.35 4.96 -0.96
C GLY A 49 -0.85 3.72 -1.68
N ALA A 50 -0.58 2.58 -1.07
CA ALA A 50 -1.11 1.32 -1.52
C ALA A 50 -1.68 0.53 -0.35
N SER A 51 -2.87 0.00 -0.55
CA SER A 51 -3.36 -1.15 0.20
C SER A 51 -2.90 -2.45 -0.50
N LEU A 52 -3.38 -3.58 -0.01
CA LEU A 52 -3.12 -4.84 -0.70
C LEU A 52 -3.61 -4.81 -2.15
N ASP A 53 -4.79 -4.23 -2.40
CA ASP A 53 -5.50 -4.34 -3.67
C ASP A 53 -5.66 -3.04 -4.46
N ARG A 54 -5.39 -1.90 -3.85
CA ARG A 54 -5.62 -0.59 -4.49
C ARG A 54 -4.42 0.34 -4.30
N THR A 55 -4.20 1.15 -5.31
CA THR A 55 -3.30 2.31 -5.24
C THR A 55 -4.15 3.57 -5.17
N THR A 56 -3.81 4.43 -4.23
CA THR A 56 -4.47 5.72 -4.05
C THR A 56 -3.47 6.84 -4.27
N VAL A 57 -3.85 7.80 -5.07
CA VAL A 57 -3.18 9.10 -5.18
C VAL A 57 -4.19 10.13 -4.70
N SER A 58 -3.83 10.89 -3.69
CA SER A 58 -4.73 11.86 -3.06
C SER A 58 -4.16 13.25 -3.19
N LEU A 59 -5.03 14.21 -3.47
CA LEU A 59 -4.75 15.64 -3.42
C LEU A 59 -5.61 16.27 -2.33
N TYR A 60 -4.98 16.98 -1.42
CA TYR A 60 -5.64 17.97 -0.58
C TYR A 60 -5.22 19.36 -1.05
N ALA A 61 -6.18 20.23 -1.32
CA ALA A 61 -5.93 21.57 -1.84
C ALA A 61 -6.93 22.58 -1.31
N LEU A 62 -6.50 23.82 -1.18
CA LEU A 62 -7.40 24.94 -0.92
C LEU A 62 -8.20 25.27 -2.19
N THR A 63 -9.50 25.57 -2.05
CA THR A 63 -10.39 25.88 -3.18
C THR A 63 -9.84 26.98 -4.13
N PRO A 64 -9.25 28.09 -3.65
CA PRO A 64 -8.66 29.10 -4.53
C PRO A 64 -7.47 28.59 -5.36
N ASN A 65 -6.77 27.57 -4.88
CA ASN A 65 -5.58 27.00 -5.53
C ASN A 65 -5.85 25.64 -6.19
N LEU A 66 -7.12 25.22 -6.30
CA LEU A 66 -7.49 23.92 -6.82
C LEU A 66 -6.95 23.67 -8.24
N ALA A 67 -7.10 24.66 -9.14
CA ALA A 67 -6.67 24.50 -10.52
C ALA A 67 -5.16 24.22 -10.63
N PRO A 68 -4.24 25.06 -10.12
CA PRO A 68 -2.80 24.75 -10.18
C PRO A 68 -2.40 23.52 -9.35
N SER A 69 -3.15 23.17 -8.30
CA SER A 69 -2.90 21.94 -7.55
C SER A 69 -3.27 20.69 -8.35
N LEU A 70 -4.33 20.76 -9.16
CA LEU A 70 -4.70 19.69 -10.09
C LEU A 70 -3.70 19.59 -11.25
N ASP A 71 -3.10 20.70 -11.70
CA ASP A 71 -2.01 20.65 -12.70
C ASP A 71 -0.82 19.85 -12.15
N LEU A 72 -0.39 20.16 -10.93
CA LEU A 72 0.69 19.43 -10.27
C LEU A 72 0.36 17.94 -10.05
N LEU A 73 -0.88 17.63 -9.65
CA LEU A 73 -1.35 16.25 -9.51
C LEU A 73 -1.30 15.51 -10.85
N ALA A 74 -1.74 16.15 -11.93
CA ALA A 74 -1.72 15.56 -13.26
C ALA A 74 -0.28 15.29 -13.72
N ASP A 75 0.65 16.22 -13.50
CA ASP A 75 2.06 16.03 -13.82
C ASP A 75 2.65 14.82 -13.08
N VAL A 76 2.38 14.68 -11.78
CA VAL A 76 2.85 13.54 -10.98
C VAL A 76 2.27 12.22 -11.47
N ILE A 77 0.99 12.18 -11.84
CA ILE A 77 0.34 10.93 -12.29
C ILE A 77 0.71 10.60 -13.73
N LEU A 78 0.70 11.58 -14.64
CA LEU A 78 0.80 11.33 -16.08
C LEU A 78 2.24 11.37 -16.60
N HIS A 79 3.10 12.18 -15.98
CA HIS A 79 4.42 12.51 -16.47
C HIS A 79 5.56 12.31 -15.46
N PRO A 80 5.55 11.17 -14.68
CA PRO A 80 6.66 10.89 -13.77
C PRO A 80 7.95 10.69 -14.56
N THR A 81 9.02 11.33 -14.12
CA THR A 81 10.30 11.28 -14.84
C THR A 81 11.11 10.01 -14.56
N PHE A 82 10.90 9.41 -13.38
CA PHE A 82 11.74 8.31 -12.87
C PHE A 82 13.22 8.63 -13.05
N ASP A 83 13.64 9.84 -12.67
CA ASP A 83 15.03 10.28 -12.77
C ASP A 83 15.96 9.32 -12.05
N ALA A 84 17.12 9.03 -12.67
CA ALA A 84 18.04 8.01 -12.15
C ALA A 84 18.57 8.35 -10.77
N LYS A 85 18.90 9.62 -10.50
CA LYS A 85 19.43 10.07 -9.21
C LYS A 85 18.36 9.97 -8.12
N GLU A 86 17.13 10.42 -8.43
CA GLU A 86 16.01 10.34 -7.50
C GLU A 86 15.58 8.90 -7.24
N LEU A 87 15.60 8.05 -8.28
CA LEU A 87 15.33 6.62 -8.11
C LEU A 87 16.32 5.97 -7.13
N GLU A 88 17.63 6.26 -7.26
CA GLU A 88 18.61 5.71 -6.33
C GLU A 88 18.42 6.25 -4.92
N ARG A 89 18.04 7.49 -4.75
CA ARG A 89 17.73 8.08 -3.44
C ARG A 89 16.53 7.39 -2.77
N VAL A 90 15.42 7.21 -3.48
CA VAL A 90 14.23 6.53 -2.92
C VAL A 90 14.47 5.04 -2.71
N ARG A 91 15.25 4.38 -3.57
CA ARG A 91 15.70 2.99 -3.41
C ARG A 91 16.49 2.81 -2.13
N ALA A 92 17.48 3.67 -1.88
CA ALA A 92 18.29 3.64 -0.65
C ALA A 92 17.40 3.79 0.60
N GLY A 93 16.43 4.70 0.56
CA GLY A 93 15.43 4.87 1.61
C GLY A 93 14.61 3.59 1.84
N MET A 94 14.15 2.95 0.78
CA MET A 94 13.37 1.70 0.88
C MET A 94 14.21 0.54 1.42
N LEU A 95 15.46 0.40 0.99
CA LEU A 95 16.38 -0.62 1.52
C LEU A 95 16.66 -0.39 3.01
N THR A 96 16.80 0.86 3.43
CA THR A 96 16.93 1.22 4.85
C THR A 96 15.68 0.84 5.64
N ALA A 97 14.49 1.11 5.12
CA ALA A 97 13.23 0.70 5.76
C ALA A 97 13.12 -0.83 5.88
N ILE A 98 13.53 -1.59 4.87
CA ILE A 98 13.60 -3.06 4.92
C ILE A 98 14.58 -3.53 6.01
N ALA A 99 15.75 -2.90 6.11
CA ALA A 99 16.73 -3.23 7.16
C ALA A 99 16.16 -2.96 8.56
N GLN A 100 15.46 -1.84 8.75
CA GLN A 100 14.79 -1.52 10.01
C GLN A 100 13.68 -2.53 10.34
N GLU A 101 12.83 -2.90 9.37
CA GLU A 101 11.82 -3.95 9.58
C GLU A 101 12.43 -5.29 10.06
N ARG A 102 13.64 -5.62 9.61
CA ARG A 102 14.36 -6.84 10.01
C ARG A 102 14.96 -6.76 11.42
N THR A 103 15.07 -5.58 12.00
CA THR A 103 15.54 -5.38 13.37
C THR A 103 14.40 -5.16 14.37
N ASP A 104 13.22 -4.82 13.89
CA ASP A 104 12.04 -4.62 14.72
C ASP A 104 11.29 -5.93 14.95
N PRO A 105 10.91 -6.30 16.21
CA PRO A 105 10.17 -7.53 16.48
C PRO A 105 8.86 -7.67 15.70
N ARG A 106 8.13 -6.56 15.50
CA ARG A 106 6.88 -6.55 14.73
C ARG A 106 7.15 -6.77 13.24
N GLY A 107 8.17 -6.13 12.70
CA GLY A 107 8.61 -6.31 11.32
C GLY A 107 9.00 -7.77 11.05
N LEU A 108 9.81 -8.37 11.93
CA LEU A 108 10.19 -9.78 11.85
C LEU A 108 8.97 -10.71 11.90
N ALA A 109 8.07 -10.50 12.86
CA ALA A 109 6.88 -11.32 12.99
C ALA A 109 6.01 -11.27 11.71
N ARG A 110 5.80 -10.09 11.13
CA ARG A 110 5.02 -9.94 9.90
C ARG A 110 5.71 -10.58 8.69
N ARG A 111 7.01 -10.40 8.55
CA ARG A 111 7.80 -11.02 7.45
C ARG A 111 7.81 -12.55 7.53
N ALA A 112 7.73 -13.13 8.71
CA ALA A 112 7.60 -14.58 8.90
C ALA A 112 6.16 -15.06 8.69
N PHE A 113 5.17 -14.29 9.16
CA PHE A 113 3.77 -14.69 9.21
C PHE A 113 3.10 -14.74 7.83
N PHE A 114 3.21 -13.67 7.02
CA PHE A 114 2.46 -13.59 5.76
C PHE A 114 2.87 -14.64 4.73
N PRO A 115 4.17 -14.90 4.47
CA PRO A 115 4.58 -16.00 3.61
C PRO A 115 4.17 -17.37 4.13
N ALA A 116 4.14 -17.53 5.46
CA ALA A 116 3.70 -18.78 6.08
C ALA A 116 2.18 -18.99 5.97
N LEU A 117 1.41 -17.92 5.93
CA LEU A 117 -0.05 -17.96 5.84
C LEU A 117 -0.53 -18.16 4.40
N TYR A 118 0.00 -17.36 3.47
CA TYR A 118 -0.46 -17.33 2.09
C TYR A 118 0.43 -18.12 1.11
N GLY A 119 1.67 -18.38 1.48
CA GLY A 119 2.72 -18.84 0.57
C GLY A 119 3.65 -17.70 0.14
N PRO A 120 4.92 -18.02 -0.14
CA PRO A 120 5.93 -17.01 -0.49
C PRO A 120 5.66 -16.32 -1.82
N ASP A 121 4.98 -17.00 -2.74
CA ASP A 121 4.68 -16.50 -4.09
C ASP A 121 3.30 -15.85 -4.21
N HIS A 122 2.49 -15.93 -3.16
CA HIS A 122 1.17 -15.32 -3.15
C HIS A 122 1.25 -13.79 -3.03
N PRO A 123 0.44 -13.02 -3.76
CA PRO A 123 0.45 -11.54 -3.70
C PRO A 123 0.34 -10.96 -2.28
N TYR A 124 -0.36 -11.63 -1.39
CA TYR A 124 -0.47 -11.21 0.02
C TYR A 124 0.65 -11.74 0.92
N GLY A 125 1.54 -12.56 0.40
CA GLY A 125 2.67 -13.11 1.15
C GLY A 125 3.68 -12.07 1.62
N VAL A 126 3.76 -10.92 0.96
CA VAL A 126 4.65 -9.81 1.38
C VAL A 126 4.07 -8.95 2.51
N GLY A 127 2.82 -9.15 2.87
CA GLY A 127 2.12 -8.35 3.87
C GLY A 127 1.86 -6.90 3.44
N SER A 128 1.25 -6.15 4.34
CA SER A 128 0.77 -4.79 4.05
C SER A 128 1.88 -3.71 3.98
N SER A 129 3.14 -4.03 4.31
CA SER A 129 4.24 -3.07 4.15
C SER A 129 4.61 -2.86 2.68
N GLY A 130 4.47 -3.90 1.87
CA GLY A 130 4.81 -3.86 0.44
C GLY A 130 6.28 -3.59 0.14
N THR A 131 7.16 -3.65 1.15
CA THR A 131 8.59 -3.33 0.98
C THR A 131 9.34 -4.40 0.19
N GLY A 132 8.79 -5.61 0.10
CA GLY A 132 9.33 -6.68 -0.73
C GLY A 132 10.65 -7.28 -0.26
N ASP A 133 11.40 -7.82 -1.21
CA ASP A 133 12.73 -8.39 -0.99
C ASP A 133 13.83 -7.37 -1.32
N PRO A 134 14.86 -7.20 -0.46
CA PRO A 134 15.90 -6.21 -0.69
C PRO A 134 16.74 -6.48 -1.94
N ALA A 135 16.98 -7.75 -2.31
CA ALA A 135 17.73 -8.07 -3.51
C ALA A 135 16.95 -7.70 -4.78
N VAL A 136 15.64 -7.93 -4.77
CA VAL A 136 14.73 -7.51 -5.83
C VAL A 136 14.70 -5.98 -5.93
N VAL A 137 14.47 -5.28 -4.83
CA VAL A 137 14.42 -3.81 -4.78
C VAL A 137 15.72 -3.19 -5.28
N ALA A 138 16.88 -3.76 -4.92
CA ALA A 138 18.19 -3.30 -5.40
C ALA A 138 18.36 -3.46 -6.93
N ALA A 139 17.73 -4.46 -7.53
CA ALA A 139 17.85 -4.79 -8.95
C ALA A 139 16.78 -4.14 -9.85
N LEU A 140 15.70 -3.56 -9.30
CA LEU A 140 14.62 -2.96 -10.08
C LEU A 140 15.13 -1.82 -10.96
N SER A 141 14.91 -1.91 -12.25
CA SER A 141 15.32 -0.89 -13.21
C SER A 141 14.28 0.23 -13.33
N ARG A 142 14.71 1.41 -13.81
CA ARG A 142 13.81 2.50 -14.20
C ARG A 142 12.72 2.03 -15.17
N ASP A 143 13.11 1.25 -16.18
CA ASP A 143 12.18 0.78 -17.21
C ASP A 143 11.14 -0.18 -16.66
N ALA A 144 11.50 -1.02 -15.69
CA ALA A 144 10.55 -1.89 -14.98
C ALA A 144 9.50 -1.07 -14.20
N LEU A 145 9.91 0.01 -13.53
CA LEU A 145 8.99 0.91 -12.81
C LEU A 145 8.08 1.67 -13.77
N ALA A 146 8.63 2.19 -14.87
CA ALA A 146 7.86 2.88 -15.90
C ALA A 146 6.85 1.93 -16.59
N ALA A 147 7.24 0.68 -16.84
CA ALA A 147 6.35 -0.34 -17.38
C ALA A 147 5.22 -0.69 -16.40
N PHE A 148 5.55 -0.83 -15.11
CA PHE A 148 4.57 -1.07 -14.06
C PHE A 148 3.57 0.10 -13.96
N HIS A 149 4.07 1.33 -13.95
CA HIS A 149 3.25 2.54 -13.94
C HIS A 149 2.24 2.53 -15.09
N ARG A 150 2.70 2.39 -16.35
CA ARG A 150 1.83 2.36 -17.54
C ARG A 150 0.80 1.23 -17.52
N LYS A 151 1.15 0.08 -16.92
CA LYS A 151 0.26 -1.08 -16.87
C LYS A 151 -0.88 -0.90 -15.86
N TRP A 152 -0.62 -0.20 -14.75
CA TRP A 152 -1.53 -0.20 -13.61
C TRP A 152 -2.18 1.16 -13.31
N LEU A 153 -1.51 2.27 -13.61
CA LEU A 153 -2.08 3.61 -13.45
C LEU A 153 -2.66 4.04 -14.80
N ARG A 154 -3.95 3.80 -14.99
CA ARG A 154 -4.65 3.94 -16.27
C ARG A 154 -5.97 4.66 -16.07
N ALA A 155 -6.41 5.41 -17.08
CA ALA A 155 -7.70 6.10 -17.06
C ALA A 155 -8.89 5.13 -16.94
N ASP A 156 -8.83 3.99 -17.64
CA ASP A 156 -9.90 2.98 -17.68
C ASP A 156 -10.05 2.16 -16.38
N THR A 157 -9.10 2.25 -15.46
CA THR A 157 -9.15 1.60 -14.14
C THR A 157 -9.11 2.61 -12.99
N ALA A 158 -9.21 3.91 -13.29
CA ALA A 158 -9.23 4.98 -12.30
C ALA A 158 -10.65 5.25 -11.82
N GLU A 159 -10.81 5.41 -10.52
CA GLU A 159 -12.01 5.95 -9.88
C GLU A 159 -11.62 7.24 -9.16
N ILE A 160 -12.36 8.31 -9.36
CA ILE A 160 -12.11 9.61 -8.72
C ILE A 160 -13.20 9.86 -7.68
N PHE A 161 -12.78 10.09 -6.45
CA PHE A 161 -13.65 10.53 -5.36
C PHE A 161 -13.24 11.94 -4.97
N ALA A 162 -14.17 12.86 -4.97
CA ALA A 162 -13.91 14.24 -4.60
C ALA A 162 -14.92 14.70 -3.54
N VAL A 163 -14.39 15.39 -2.51
CA VAL A 163 -15.19 16.01 -1.46
C VAL A 163 -14.65 17.42 -1.25
N GLY A 164 -15.50 18.42 -1.30
CA GLY A 164 -15.07 19.80 -1.13
C GLY A 164 -16.15 20.80 -1.48
N ASP A 165 -15.85 22.07 -1.28
CA ASP A 165 -16.73 23.21 -1.59
C ASP A 165 -16.48 23.71 -3.02
N VAL A 166 -16.78 22.83 -4.00
CA VAL A 166 -16.66 23.13 -5.43
C VAL A 166 -17.88 22.56 -6.16
N PRO A 167 -18.58 23.34 -6.99
CA PRO A 167 -19.69 22.82 -7.80
C PRO A 167 -19.23 21.68 -8.71
N LEU A 168 -20.03 20.62 -8.80
CA LEU A 168 -19.69 19.43 -9.60
C LEU A 168 -19.31 19.77 -11.04
N ALA A 169 -20.06 20.65 -11.70
CA ALA A 169 -19.76 21.03 -13.09
C ALA A 169 -18.39 21.70 -13.24
N ALA A 170 -17.99 22.55 -12.29
CA ALA A 170 -16.70 23.22 -12.30
C ALA A 170 -15.56 22.22 -12.04
N LEU A 171 -15.75 21.30 -11.11
CA LEU A 171 -14.77 20.25 -10.82
C LEU A 171 -14.61 19.31 -12.03
N THR A 172 -15.73 18.86 -12.63
CA THR A 172 -15.70 18.00 -13.81
C THR A 172 -14.94 18.66 -14.96
N ALA A 173 -15.20 19.93 -15.25
CA ALA A 173 -14.49 20.66 -16.30
C ALA A 173 -12.97 20.73 -16.02
N GLN A 174 -12.57 20.95 -14.77
CA GLN A 174 -11.15 20.97 -14.40
C GLN A 174 -10.48 19.60 -14.51
N LEU A 175 -11.15 18.53 -14.13
CA LEU A 175 -10.65 17.16 -14.26
C LEU A 175 -10.57 16.75 -15.73
N GLU A 176 -11.58 17.06 -16.53
CA GLU A 176 -11.61 16.77 -17.96
C GLU A 176 -10.48 17.47 -18.72
N ALA A 177 -10.20 18.74 -18.37
CA ALA A 177 -9.11 19.49 -18.99
C ALA A 177 -7.72 18.86 -18.80
N ARG A 178 -7.52 18.09 -17.71
CA ARG A 178 -6.22 17.50 -17.33
C ARG A 178 -6.11 16.02 -17.62
N PHE A 179 -7.18 15.29 -17.41
CA PHE A 179 -7.21 13.83 -17.51
C PHE A 179 -8.03 13.32 -18.71
N GLY A 180 -8.83 14.16 -19.35
CA GLY A 180 -9.68 13.76 -20.49
C GLY A 180 -8.88 13.29 -21.71
N ALA A 181 -7.67 13.80 -21.89
CA ALA A 181 -6.75 13.37 -22.95
C ALA A 181 -5.80 12.23 -22.51
N TRP A 182 -5.98 11.65 -21.34
CA TRP A 182 -5.14 10.55 -20.87
C TRP A 182 -5.24 9.36 -21.83
N PRO A 183 -4.14 8.95 -22.49
CA PRO A 183 -4.22 7.94 -23.53
C PRO A 183 -4.71 6.61 -22.98
N MET A 184 -5.78 6.08 -23.58
CA MET A 184 -6.16 4.70 -23.36
C MET A 184 -5.17 3.79 -24.08
N THR A 185 -4.47 2.96 -23.35
CA THR A 185 -3.57 1.97 -23.96
C THR A 185 -4.39 0.85 -24.59
N ARG A 186 -3.89 0.27 -25.70
CA ARG A 186 -4.52 -0.92 -26.30
C ARG A 186 -4.23 -2.21 -25.53
N ASP A 187 -3.26 -2.15 -24.62
CA ASP A 187 -2.88 -3.29 -23.80
C ASP A 187 -3.99 -3.58 -22.76
N LEU A 188 -4.19 -4.84 -22.46
CA LEU A 188 -5.11 -5.24 -21.41
C LEU A 188 -4.60 -4.73 -20.05
N PRO A 189 -5.53 -4.33 -19.14
CA PRO A 189 -5.18 -4.02 -17.76
C PRO A 189 -4.43 -5.16 -17.10
N GLY A 190 -3.63 -4.84 -16.10
CA GLY A 190 -2.99 -5.84 -15.27
C GLY A 190 -4.02 -6.71 -14.55
N THR A 191 -3.73 -7.99 -14.41
CA THR A 191 -4.53 -8.93 -13.62
C THR A 191 -3.71 -9.41 -12.42
N LYS A 192 -4.38 -9.61 -11.29
CA LYS A 192 -3.78 -10.16 -10.08
C LYS A 192 -4.12 -11.63 -9.99
N ASP A 193 -3.14 -12.46 -9.74
CA ASP A 193 -3.34 -13.90 -9.58
C ASP A 193 -3.36 -14.26 -8.09
N PHE A 194 -4.53 -14.64 -7.60
CA PHE A 194 -4.73 -15.09 -6.22
C PHE A 194 -4.83 -16.61 -6.10
N SER A 195 -4.65 -17.34 -7.20
CA SER A 195 -4.82 -18.79 -7.25
C SER A 195 -3.90 -19.61 -6.34
N PRO A 196 -2.70 -19.16 -5.95
CA PRO A 196 -1.78 -19.97 -5.14
C PRO A 196 -2.09 -20.06 -3.65
N ALA A 197 -3.12 -19.38 -3.13
CA ALA A 197 -3.39 -19.40 -1.69
C ALA A 197 -3.89 -20.77 -1.23
N ALA A 198 -2.97 -21.56 -0.73
CA ALA A 198 -3.30 -22.76 0.05
C ALA A 198 -3.05 -22.45 1.53
N PRO A 199 -4.07 -22.12 2.33
CA PRO A 199 -3.90 -21.94 3.76
C PRO A 199 -3.34 -23.23 4.37
N PRO A 200 -2.51 -23.12 5.41
CA PRO A 200 -1.92 -24.29 6.04
C PRO A 200 -2.99 -25.24 6.57
N ALA A 201 -2.91 -26.51 6.21
CA ALA A 201 -3.87 -27.55 6.59
C ALA A 201 -3.94 -27.80 8.11
N ARG A 202 -2.94 -27.35 8.85
CA ARG A 202 -2.83 -27.52 10.31
C ARG A 202 -2.30 -26.23 10.96
N PRO A 203 -2.69 -25.92 12.20
CA PRO A 203 -2.08 -24.84 12.98
C PRO A 203 -0.57 -25.02 13.07
N ARG A 204 0.17 -23.93 12.93
CA ARG A 204 1.63 -23.88 13.05
C ARG A 204 2.05 -22.80 14.03
N ILE A 205 3.12 -23.08 14.77
CA ILE A 205 3.81 -22.08 15.58
C ILE A 205 5.18 -21.87 14.96
N ILE A 206 5.52 -20.64 14.64
CA ILE A 206 6.82 -20.24 14.09
C ILE A 206 7.50 -19.40 15.15
N LEU A 207 8.63 -19.87 15.67
CA LEU A 207 9.46 -19.15 16.61
C LEU A 207 10.59 -18.46 15.83
N VAL A 208 10.64 -17.13 15.92
CA VAL A 208 11.76 -16.34 15.42
C VAL A 208 12.58 -15.92 16.64
N ASP A 209 13.74 -16.57 16.82
CA ASP A 209 14.61 -16.27 17.97
C ASP A 209 15.28 -14.89 17.79
N ARG A 210 15.15 -14.08 18.82
CA ARG A 210 15.80 -12.77 18.92
C ARG A 210 16.40 -12.63 20.32
N PRO A 211 17.64 -13.09 20.51
CA PRO A 211 18.32 -13.02 21.79
C PRO A 211 18.35 -11.60 22.36
N GLN A 212 18.18 -11.48 23.67
CA GLN A 212 18.20 -10.22 24.42
C GLN A 212 17.05 -9.24 24.07
N SER A 213 16.01 -9.69 23.39
CA SER A 213 14.82 -8.86 23.21
C SER A 213 14.06 -8.74 24.54
N PRO A 214 13.77 -7.51 25.02
CA PRO A 214 13.06 -7.34 26.30
C PRO A 214 11.58 -7.76 26.20
N GLN A 215 11.05 -7.88 24.98
CA GLN A 215 9.66 -8.23 24.73
C GLN A 215 9.53 -9.18 23.55
N SER A 216 8.49 -10.02 23.58
CA SER A 216 8.10 -10.87 22.46
C SER A 216 6.93 -10.23 21.71
N MET A 217 6.97 -10.29 20.37
CA MET A 217 5.83 -9.98 19.52
C MET A 217 5.12 -11.28 19.15
N ILE A 218 3.84 -11.38 19.49
CA ILE A 218 2.99 -12.48 19.04
C ILE A 218 2.12 -11.97 17.91
N TYR A 219 2.22 -12.61 16.76
CA TYR A 219 1.41 -12.32 15.58
C TYR A 219 0.73 -13.60 15.12
N GLY A 220 -0.59 -13.60 15.02
CA GLY A 220 -1.36 -14.78 14.68
C GLY A 220 -2.53 -14.43 13.77
N GLY A 221 -3.03 -15.42 13.03
CA GLY A 221 -4.19 -15.26 12.19
C GLY A 221 -4.46 -16.48 11.34
N MET A 222 -5.52 -16.38 10.57
CA MET A 222 -5.98 -17.40 9.63
C MET A 222 -6.57 -16.74 8.41
N VAL A 223 -6.54 -17.44 7.27
CA VAL A 223 -7.26 -17.03 6.07
C VAL A 223 -8.74 -17.29 6.29
N LEU A 224 -9.56 -16.29 6.02
CA LEU A 224 -11.01 -16.39 6.00
C LEU A 224 -11.48 -16.58 4.57
N LYS A 225 -12.78 -16.90 4.38
CA LYS A 225 -13.40 -16.88 3.05
C LYS A 225 -13.22 -15.52 2.39
N GLY A 226 -13.16 -15.51 1.07
CA GLY A 226 -12.99 -14.30 0.28
C GLY A 226 -14.10 -13.28 0.49
N LYS A 227 -13.83 -12.06 0.04
CA LYS A 227 -14.78 -10.94 0.09
C LYS A 227 -16.12 -11.31 -0.53
N GLY A 228 -17.21 -10.92 0.13
CA GLY A 228 -18.58 -11.20 -0.31
C GLY A 228 -19.17 -12.50 0.26
N SER A 229 -18.49 -13.14 1.21
CA SER A 229 -19.15 -14.19 2.00
C SER A 229 -20.25 -13.58 2.89
N ASP A 230 -21.37 -14.27 3.00
CA ASP A 230 -22.56 -13.81 3.75
C ASP A 230 -22.28 -13.63 5.24
N ASP A 231 -21.24 -14.29 5.77
CA ASP A 231 -20.85 -14.29 7.18
C ASP A 231 -19.83 -13.17 7.55
N LEU A 232 -19.44 -12.30 6.63
CA LEU A 232 -18.42 -11.28 6.89
C LEU A 232 -18.81 -10.29 8.00
N LEU A 233 -20.08 -9.85 8.00
CA LEU A 233 -20.57 -8.91 9.04
C LEU A 233 -20.61 -9.58 10.42
N ASP A 234 -21.01 -10.84 10.49
CA ASP A 234 -21.02 -11.62 11.72
C ASP A 234 -19.60 -11.83 12.26
N LEU A 235 -18.64 -12.10 11.37
CA LEU A 235 -17.22 -12.20 11.73
C LEU A 235 -16.65 -10.87 12.24
N VAL A 236 -17.01 -9.75 11.61
CA VAL A 236 -16.60 -8.41 12.09
C VAL A 236 -17.19 -8.13 13.47
N ALA A 237 -18.47 -8.39 13.68
CA ALA A 237 -19.15 -8.20 14.96
C ALA A 237 -18.56 -9.10 16.06
N ALA A 238 -18.31 -10.38 15.75
CA ALA A 238 -17.67 -11.31 16.67
C ALA A 238 -16.24 -10.87 17.00
N ASN A 239 -15.49 -10.39 16.01
CA ASN A 239 -14.15 -9.88 16.23
C ASN A 239 -14.14 -8.63 17.12
N ASP A 240 -15.13 -7.76 17.03
CA ASP A 240 -15.22 -6.57 17.88
C ASP A 240 -15.30 -6.95 19.36
N ILE A 241 -16.05 -8.00 19.68
CA ILE A 241 -16.12 -8.57 21.02
C ILE A 241 -14.79 -9.22 21.43
N LEU A 242 -14.13 -9.94 20.51
CA LEU A 242 -12.92 -10.69 20.79
C LEU A 242 -11.71 -9.79 21.02
N GLY A 243 -11.44 -8.85 20.11
CA GLY A 243 -10.22 -8.04 20.14
C GLY A 243 -10.27 -6.76 19.29
N GLY A 244 -11.45 -6.37 18.78
CA GLY A 244 -11.60 -5.23 17.88
C GLY A 244 -11.49 -3.86 18.57
N ASN A 245 -11.69 -3.78 19.88
CA ASN A 245 -11.63 -2.54 20.64
C ASN A 245 -10.87 -2.69 21.96
N PHE A 246 -10.71 -1.58 22.69
CA PHE A 246 -9.93 -1.57 23.93
C PHE A 246 -10.54 -2.43 25.05
N LEU A 247 -11.85 -2.50 25.13
CA LEU A 247 -12.57 -3.29 26.14
C LEU A 247 -12.82 -4.75 25.71
N ALA A 248 -12.29 -5.14 24.54
CA ALA A 248 -12.47 -6.48 24.03
C ALA A 248 -11.78 -7.53 24.88
N ARG A 249 -12.29 -8.76 24.83
CA ARG A 249 -11.95 -9.87 25.75
C ARG A 249 -10.44 -10.14 25.83
N ILE A 250 -9.72 -10.23 24.71
CA ILE A 250 -8.28 -10.53 24.73
C ILE A 250 -7.46 -9.39 25.35
N ASN A 251 -7.85 -8.14 25.13
CA ASN A 251 -7.15 -7.01 25.74
C ASN A 251 -7.42 -6.93 27.25
N MET A 252 -8.67 -7.11 27.66
CA MET A 252 -9.05 -7.12 29.07
C MET A 252 -8.38 -8.28 29.84
N ASP A 253 -8.23 -9.45 29.21
CA ASP A 253 -7.55 -10.57 29.85
C ASP A 253 -6.02 -10.36 29.91
N LEU A 254 -5.37 -10.10 28.78
CA LEU A 254 -3.91 -10.07 28.70
C LEU A 254 -3.30 -8.79 29.28
N ARG A 255 -3.97 -7.66 29.12
CA ARG A 255 -3.50 -6.37 29.61
C ARG A 255 -3.99 -6.09 31.01
N GLU A 256 -5.32 -6.00 31.19
CA GLU A 256 -5.91 -5.49 32.45
C GLU A 256 -5.86 -6.52 33.55
N SER A 257 -6.19 -7.78 33.25
CA SER A 257 -6.24 -8.83 34.28
C SER A 257 -4.85 -9.41 34.61
N LYS A 258 -4.04 -9.71 33.58
CA LYS A 258 -2.76 -10.41 33.74
C LYS A 258 -1.53 -9.50 33.68
N GLY A 259 -1.64 -8.31 33.11
CA GLY A 259 -0.50 -7.39 32.96
C GLY A 259 0.63 -7.93 32.07
N TRP A 260 0.34 -8.90 31.19
CA TRP A 260 1.35 -9.54 30.33
C TRP A 260 1.68 -8.74 29.07
N SER A 261 0.78 -7.88 28.64
CA SER A 261 0.98 -7.08 27.44
C SER A 261 0.53 -5.64 27.63
N TYR A 262 1.11 -4.74 26.86
CA TYR A 262 0.65 -3.34 26.75
C TYR A 262 -0.66 -3.23 25.96
N GLY A 263 -0.98 -4.24 25.15
CA GLY A 263 -2.24 -4.35 24.42
C GLY A 263 -2.26 -5.59 23.56
N ALA A 264 -3.47 -6.11 23.35
CA ALA A 264 -3.75 -7.21 22.43
C ALA A 264 -4.97 -6.87 21.59
N ARG A 265 -4.88 -7.07 20.28
CA ARG A 265 -5.93 -6.71 19.33
C ARG A 265 -6.11 -7.78 18.28
N SER A 266 -7.31 -7.90 17.77
CA SER A 266 -7.61 -8.66 16.56
C SER A 266 -8.37 -7.79 15.55
N SER A 267 -8.28 -8.14 14.28
CA SER A 267 -9.01 -7.48 13.20
C SER A 267 -9.41 -8.47 12.13
N VAL A 268 -10.54 -8.24 11.50
CA VAL A 268 -10.92 -8.90 10.25
C VAL A 268 -10.51 -7.97 9.11
N ALA A 269 -9.59 -8.42 8.29
CA ALA A 269 -9.14 -7.67 7.12
C ALA A 269 -9.75 -8.30 5.87
N GLY A 270 -10.31 -7.47 5.00
CA GLY A 270 -10.81 -7.89 3.71
C GLY A 270 -9.81 -7.61 2.60
N GLY A 271 -9.68 -8.55 1.66
CA GLY A 271 -8.98 -8.42 0.41
C GLY A 271 -9.86 -8.87 -0.75
N ARG A 272 -9.40 -8.72 -2.00
CA ARG A 272 -10.09 -9.29 -3.18
C ARG A 272 -9.87 -10.80 -3.30
N GLY A 273 -8.70 -11.25 -2.88
CA GLY A 273 -8.40 -12.66 -2.73
C GLY A 273 -8.78 -13.21 -1.36
N PRO A 274 -8.71 -14.53 -1.20
CA PRO A 274 -8.93 -15.19 0.08
C PRO A 274 -7.89 -14.80 1.11
#